data_fd77b7c927af9c75b9a29ef27c616e36
#
_entry.id   fd77b7c927af9c75b9a29ef27c616e36
#
_cell.length_a   1.000
_cell.length_b   1.000
_cell.length_c   1.000
_cell.angle_alpha   90.00
_cell.angle_beta   90.00
_cell.angle_gamma   90.00
#
_symmetry.space_group_name_H-M   'P 1'
#
loop_
_entity.id
_entity.type
_entity.pdbx_description
1 polymer ?
#
loop_
_entity_poly.entity_id
_entity_poly.type
_entity_poly.pdbx_seq_one_letter_code
_entity_poly.pdbx_strand_id
1 'polypeptide(L)'
;MDDPAAKFATPRLASGALFVNGEDILLVRKTYGIRWDIPGGYVDRGESPASACERELREELGLNRSVDRLLVHDWAPSDAEGDKILYVFDCGELGDDEHNIHLDGIEIDKFEWVNVNNLSNYVIQRLALRLTCAYRAYTSGAVTYLEHGQPRM
;
A
#
# COMPACT_ATOMS: atom_id res chain seq x y z
N MET A 1 20.53 29.90 -12.60
CA MET A 1 19.87 29.45 -13.86
C MET A 1 18.88 28.34 -13.50
N ASP A 2 17.63 28.51 -13.85
CA ASP A 2 16.60 27.53 -13.53
C ASP A 2 16.75 26.31 -14.44
N ASP A 3 16.63 25.13 -13.85
CA ASP A 3 16.58 23.87 -14.60
C ASP A 3 15.24 23.83 -15.36
N PRO A 4 15.25 23.72 -16.70
CA PRO A 4 14.00 23.62 -17.46
C PRO A 4 13.13 22.44 -17.03
N ALA A 5 13.73 21.38 -16.47
CA ALA A 5 12.99 20.22 -15.97
C ALA A 5 12.30 20.48 -14.63
N ALA A 6 12.68 21.56 -13.91
CA ALA A 6 12.14 21.84 -12.58
C ALA A 6 10.63 22.11 -12.57
N LYS A 7 10.04 22.44 -13.72
CA LYS A 7 8.61 22.63 -13.86
C LYS A 7 7.81 21.33 -13.88
N PHE A 8 8.49 20.23 -14.12
CA PHE A 8 7.80 18.93 -14.19
C PHE A 8 7.61 18.35 -12.81
N ALA A 9 6.51 17.66 -12.61
CA ALA A 9 6.23 17.00 -11.35
C ALA A 9 7.26 15.88 -11.09
N THR A 10 7.76 15.83 -9.86
CA THR A 10 8.67 14.77 -9.42
C THR A 10 8.09 14.14 -8.17
N PRO A 11 6.96 13.43 -8.31
CA PRO A 11 6.27 12.91 -7.14
C PRO A 11 7.08 11.86 -6.41
N ARG A 12 6.91 11.82 -5.09
CA ARG A 12 7.39 10.72 -4.28
C ARG A 12 6.47 9.53 -4.53
N LEU A 13 7.02 8.34 -4.71
CA LEU A 13 6.26 7.13 -4.97
C LEU A 13 6.27 6.23 -3.74
N ALA A 14 5.12 5.64 -3.43
CA ALA A 14 5.03 4.61 -2.40
C ALA A 14 4.19 3.46 -2.94
N SER A 15 4.44 2.25 -2.45
CA SER A 15 3.69 1.08 -2.90
C SER A 15 3.33 0.20 -1.71
N GLY A 16 2.17 -0.44 -1.79
CA GLY A 16 1.69 -1.33 -0.75
C GLY A 16 1.09 -2.60 -1.34
N ALA A 17 1.03 -3.61 -0.50
CA ALA A 17 0.55 -4.94 -0.87
C ALA A 17 -0.82 -5.19 -0.26
N LEU A 18 -1.79 -5.62 -1.10
CA LEU A 18 -3.08 -6.05 -0.62
C LEU A 18 -3.11 -7.58 -0.55
N PHE A 19 -3.19 -8.11 0.65
CA PHE A 19 -3.46 -9.52 0.89
C PHE A 19 -4.91 -9.66 1.31
N VAL A 20 -5.59 -10.65 0.74
CA VAL A 20 -7.03 -10.83 0.95
C VAL A 20 -7.30 -12.23 1.50
N ASN A 21 -8.21 -12.32 2.45
CA ASN A 21 -8.76 -13.56 2.96
C ASN A 21 -10.27 -13.36 3.12
N GLY A 22 -11.03 -13.79 2.10
CA GLY A 22 -12.46 -13.54 2.06
C GLY A 22 -12.77 -12.05 1.97
N GLU A 23 -13.40 -11.50 2.99
CA GLU A 23 -13.68 -10.06 3.08
C GLU A 23 -12.68 -9.32 3.97
N ASP A 24 -11.65 -10.01 4.45
CA ASP A 24 -10.63 -9.43 5.31
C ASP A 24 -9.39 -9.08 4.51
N ILE A 25 -8.75 -7.99 4.90
CA ILE A 25 -7.45 -7.62 4.34
C ILE A 25 -6.42 -7.53 5.47
N LEU A 26 -5.16 -7.74 5.12
CA LEU A 26 -4.08 -7.72 6.09
C LEU A 26 -3.60 -6.30 6.34
N LEU A 27 -3.66 -5.89 7.60
CA LEU A 27 -3.05 -4.63 8.05
C LEU A 27 -1.87 -4.94 8.94
N VAL A 28 -0.89 -4.05 8.92
CA VAL A 28 0.28 -4.10 9.80
C VAL A 28 0.31 -2.86 10.67
N ARG A 29 0.86 -2.99 11.88
CA ARG A 29 1.00 -1.86 12.79
C ARG A 29 2.41 -1.32 12.73
N LYS A 30 2.53 -0.04 12.37
CA LYS A 30 3.80 0.68 12.38
C LYS A 30 4.15 1.04 13.80
N THR A 31 5.39 0.81 14.22
CA THR A 31 5.84 1.09 15.59
C THR A 31 5.93 2.59 15.87
N TYR A 32 6.34 3.38 14.87
CA TYR A 32 6.37 4.83 15.03
C TYR A 32 4.98 5.40 14.74
N GLY A 33 4.47 6.23 15.65
CA GLY A 33 3.14 6.81 15.55
C GLY A 33 2.00 5.83 15.81
N ILE A 34 2.30 4.57 16.12
CA ILE A 34 1.31 3.52 16.45
C ILE A 34 0.13 3.59 15.50
N ARG A 35 0.37 3.35 14.22
CA ARG A 35 -0.68 3.43 13.19
C ARG A 35 -0.72 2.17 12.36
N TRP A 36 -1.92 1.88 11.84
CA TRP A 36 -2.13 0.74 10.96
C TRP A 36 -2.07 1.17 9.50
N ASP A 37 -1.57 0.28 8.66
CA ASP A 37 -1.46 0.47 7.22
C ASP A 37 -1.37 -0.90 6.56
N ILE A 38 -1.39 -0.95 5.23
CA ILE A 38 -1.01 -2.18 4.52
C ILE A 38 0.52 -2.28 4.49
N PRO A 39 1.06 -3.50 4.31
CA PRO A 39 2.52 -3.65 4.14
C PRO A 39 3.00 -2.85 2.94
N GLY A 40 4.14 -2.20 3.06
CA GLY A 40 4.71 -1.41 1.97
C GLY A 40 5.53 -0.24 2.46
N GLY A 41 5.95 0.61 1.55
CA GLY A 41 6.75 1.77 1.86
C GLY A 41 7.10 2.58 0.61
N TYR A 42 8.06 3.48 0.78
CA TYR A 42 8.50 4.33 -0.31
C TYR A 42 9.33 3.56 -1.33
N VAL A 43 9.20 4.00 -2.59
CA VAL A 43 9.98 3.46 -3.70
C VAL A 43 11.32 4.19 -3.74
N ASP A 44 12.40 3.43 -3.77
CA ASP A 44 13.75 4.00 -3.86
C ASP A 44 14.04 4.44 -5.29
N ARG A 45 14.95 5.39 -5.43
CA ARG A 45 15.38 5.86 -6.74
C ARG A 45 15.93 4.68 -7.57
N GLY A 46 15.46 4.55 -8.80
CA GLY A 46 15.90 3.47 -9.69
C GLY A 46 15.14 2.16 -9.53
N GLU A 47 14.22 2.10 -8.58
CA GLU A 47 13.42 0.93 -8.29
C GLU A 47 12.02 1.11 -8.87
N SER A 48 11.41 0.04 -9.40
CA SER A 48 10.01 0.13 -9.82
C SER A 48 9.08 0.02 -8.61
N PRO A 49 7.84 0.55 -8.71
CA PRO A 49 6.87 0.37 -7.63
C PRO A 49 6.62 -1.08 -7.25
N ALA A 50 6.56 -1.99 -8.23
CA ALA A 50 6.36 -3.41 -7.96
C ALA A 50 7.55 -4.01 -7.21
N SER A 51 8.77 -3.67 -7.64
CA SER A 51 9.98 -4.17 -6.96
C SER A 51 10.09 -3.61 -5.55
N ALA A 52 9.70 -2.36 -5.34
CA ALA A 52 9.67 -1.75 -4.01
C ALA A 52 8.71 -2.50 -3.10
N CYS A 53 7.53 -2.83 -3.61
CA CYS A 53 6.54 -3.59 -2.84
C CYS A 53 7.09 -4.95 -2.41
N GLU A 54 7.74 -5.66 -3.33
CA GLU A 54 8.35 -6.97 -3.05
C GLU A 54 9.47 -6.85 -2.02
N ARG A 55 10.30 -5.82 -2.13
CA ARG A 55 11.37 -5.56 -1.16
C ARG A 55 10.80 -5.29 0.23
N GLU A 56 9.77 -4.45 0.32
CA GLU A 56 9.13 -4.14 1.60
C GLU A 56 8.50 -5.37 2.24
N LEU A 57 7.93 -6.28 1.45
CA LEU A 57 7.40 -7.53 2.00
C LEU A 57 8.50 -8.39 2.64
N ARG A 58 9.68 -8.43 2.03
CA ARG A 58 10.82 -9.12 2.62
C ARG A 58 11.27 -8.45 3.93
N GLU A 59 11.36 -7.12 3.91
CA GLU A 59 11.84 -6.36 5.07
C GLU A 59 10.84 -6.37 6.22
N GLU A 60 9.57 -6.17 5.93
CA GLU A 60 8.54 -6.01 6.99
C GLU A 60 7.98 -7.34 7.48
N LEU A 61 7.77 -8.30 6.58
CA LEU A 61 7.07 -9.55 6.90
C LEU A 61 7.93 -10.79 6.74
N GLY A 62 9.15 -10.64 6.20
CA GLY A 62 10.01 -11.80 5.93
C GLY A 62 9.47 -12.71 4.82
N LEU A 63 8.58 -12.17 3.97
CA LEU A 63 7.99 -12.95 2.89
C LEU A 63 8.68 -12.70 1.57
N ASN A 64 8.95 -13.78 0.84
CA ASN A 64 9.55 -13.74 -0.48
C ASN A 64 8.46 -14.01 -1.51
N ARG A 65 7.70 -12.98 -1.86
CA ARG A 65 6.55 -13.08 -2.78
C ARG A 65 6.71 -12.09 -3.91
N SER A 66 6.22 -12.50 -5.08
CA SER A 66 6.06 -11.60 -6.21
C SER A 66 4.67 -10.96 -6.14
N VAL A 67 4.60 -9.70 -6.52
CA VAL A 67 3.30 -9.03 -6.63
C VAL A 67 2.67 -9.35 -7.97
N ASP A 68 1.36 -9.38 -8.01
CA ASP A 68 0.60 -9.63 -9.23
C ASP A 68 0.27 -8.28 -9.89
N ARG A 69 -0.98 -8.03 -10.21
CA ARG A 69 -1.38 -6.84 -10.96
C ARG A 69 -1.56 -5.62 -10.07
N LEU A 70 -1.52 -4.45 -10.68
CA LEU A 70 -1.86 -3.20 -10.03
C LEU A 70 -3.36 -3.15 -9.77
N LEU A 71 -3.74 -2.69 -8.58
CA LEU A 71 -5.14 -2.49 -8.20
C LEU A 71 -5.51 -1.01 -8.17
N VAL A 72 -4.64 -0.18 -7.61
CA VAL A 72 -4.92 1.24 -7.39
C VAL A 72 -3.70 2.08 -7.72
N HIS A 73 -3.95 3.21 -8.38
CA HIS A 73 -3.00 4.27 -8.61
C HIS A 73 -3.65 5.53 -8.01
N ASP A 74 -3.15 6.01 -6.87
CA ASP A 74 -3.77 7.10 -6.11
C ASP A 74 -2.88 8.34 -6.11
N TRP A 75 -3.33 9.40 -6.73
CA TRP A 75 -2.69 10.71 -6.64
C TRP A 75 -3.06 11.31 -5.29
N ALA A 76 -2.09 11.36 -4.36
CA ALA A 76 -2.36 11.71 -2.98
C ALA A 76 -1.28 12.62 -2.38
N PRO A 77 -1.09 13.84 -2.92
CA PRO A 77 -0.12 14.77 -2.38
C PRO A 77 -0.48 15.18 -0.96
N SER A 78 0.53 15.60 -0.20
CA SER A 78 0.36 16.15 1.13
C SER A 78 1.19 17.42 1.27
N ASP A 79 0.82 18.28 2.22
CA ASP A 79 1.57 19.51 2.48
C ASP A 79 2.99 19.21 2.94
N ALA A 80 3.17 18.13 3.71
CA ALA A 80 4.48 17.78 4.26
C ALA A 80 5.41 17.16 3.23
N GLU A 81 4.87 16.37 2.27
CA GLU A 81 5.69 15.57 1.36
C GLU A 81 5.59 16.02 -0.11
N GLY A 82 4.67 16.94 -0.42
CA GLY A 82 4.47 17.40 -1.78
C GLY A 82 3.70 16.38 -2.63
N ASP A 83 3.96 16.38 -3.92
CA ASP A 83 3.32 15.46 -4.85
C ASP A 83 3.67 14.02 -4.51
N LYS A 84 2.67 13.16 -4.53
CA LYS A 84 2.85 11.77 -4.15
C LYS A 84 1.88 10.87 -4.90
N ILE A 85 2.35 9.70 -5.31
CA ILE A 85 1.54 8.67 -5.94
C ILE A 85 1.67 7.40 -5.09
N LEU A 86 0.54 6.83 -4.74
CA LEU A 86 0.47 5.59 -3.97
C LEU A 86 -0.07 4.48 -4.86
N TYR A 87 0.67 3.37 -4.94
CA TYR A 87 0.29 2.18 -5.69
C TYR A 87 -0.14 1.10 -4.72
N VAL A 88 -1.22 0.38 -5.04
CA VAL A 88 -1.60 -0.82 -4.30
C VAL A 88 -1.60 -1.99 -5.26
N PHE A 89 -0.84 -3.02 -4.93
CA PHE A 89 -0.70 -4.23 -5.75
C PHE A 89 -1.44 -5.39 -5.13
N ASP A 90 -1.96 -6.25 -6.00
CA ASP A 90 -2.60 -7.51 -5.62
C ASP A 90 -1.51 -8.51 -5.23
N CYS A 91 -1.56 -8.98 -4.00
CA CYS A 91 -0.67 -10.03 -3.51
C CYS A 91 -1.45 -11.32 -3.18
N GLY A 92 -2.75 -11.33 -3.49
CA GLY A 92 -3.58 -12.52 -3.39
C GLY A 92 -3.77 -13.02 -1.96
N GLU A 93 -3.90 -14.32 -1.84
CA GLU A 93 -4.06 -14.98 -0.57
C GLU A 93 -2.70 -15.42 -0.04
N LEU A 94 -2.50 -15.30 1.27
CA LEU A 94 -1.28 -15.80 1.90
C LEU A 94 -1.28 -17.33 1.99
N GLY A 95 -2.46 -17.92 2.27
CA GLY A 95 -2.52 -19.34 2.49
C GLY A 95 -1.56 -19.78 3.60
N ASP A 96 -0.77 -20.81 3.34
CA ASP A 96 0.18 -21.32 4.32
C ASP A 96 1.35 -20.37 4.59
N ASP A 97 1.60 -19.40 3.71
CA ASP A 97 2.65 -18.41 3.92
C ASP A 97 2.39 -17.53 5.14
N GLU A 98 1.15 -17.47 5.62
CA GLU A 98 0.86 -16.74 6.85
C GLU A 98 1.71 -17.24 8.02
N HIS A 99 2.00 -18.54 8.08
CA HIS A 99 2.84 -19.12 9.12
C HIS A 99 4.31 -18.75 8.97
N ASN A 100 4.69 -18.23 7.82
CA ASN A 100 6.05 -17.81 7.54
C ASN A 100 6.28 -16.31 7.81
N ILE A 101 5.24 -15.58 8.20
CA ILE A 101 5.39 -14.17 8.52
C ILE A 101 6.33 -14.02 9.71
N HIS A 102 7.37 -13.23 9.51
CA HIS A 102 8.32 -12.87 10.54
C HIS A 102 8.46 -11.35 10.59
N LEU A 103 7.92 -10.74 11.66
CA LEU A 103 7.98 -9.31 11.85
C LEU A 103 9.36 -8.92 12.38
N ASP A 104 9.91 -7.82 11.86
CA ASP A 104 11.21 -7.33 12.33
C ASP A 104 11.14 -6.78 13.76
N GLY A 105 9.96 -6.35 14.19
CA GLY A 105 9.78 -5.77 15.52
C GLY A 105 10.32 -4.36 15.65
N ILE A 106 10.96 -3.84 14.61
CA ILE A 106 11.57 -2.50 14.59
C ILE A 106 10.61 -1.52 13.94
N GLU A 107 10.18 -1.80 12.70
CA GLU A 107 9.24 -0.95 11.96
C GLU A 107 7.81 -1.45 12.11
N ILE A 108 7.63 -2.77 12.13
CA ILE A 108 6.33 -3.44 12.22
C ILE A 108 6.37 -4.38 13.43
N ASP A 109 5.39 -4.26 14.32
CA ASP A 109 5.34 -5.12 15.50
C ASP A 109 4.11 -6.02 15.58
N LYS A 110 3.15 -5.87 14.67
CA LYS A 110 1.91 -6.64 14.70
C LYS A 110 1.25 -6.66 13.34
N PHE A 111 0.53 -7.72 13.04
CA PHE A 111 -0.38 -7.74 11.89
C PHE A 111 -1.75 -8.25 12.31
N GLU A 112 -2.77 -7.92 11.52
CA GLU A 112 -4.13 -8.28 11.82
C GLU A 112 -4.95 -8.36 10.55
N TRP A 113 -5.86 -9.32 10.48
CA TRP A 113 -6.84 -9.40 9.41
C TRP A 113 -8.05 -8.54 9.80
N VAL A 114 -8.41 -7.61 8.94
CA VAL A 114 -9.47 -6.64 9.22
C VAL A 114 -10.50 -6.67 8.10
N ASN A 115 -11.77 -6.82 8.48
CA ASN A 115 -12.86 -6.80 7.52
C ASN A 115 -12.90 -5.44 6.81
N VAL A 116 -13.12 -5.46 5.50
CA VAL A 116 -13.13 -4.23 4.69
C VAL A 116 -14.17 -3.22 5.15
N ASN A 117 -15.22 -3.66 5.82
CA ASN A 117 -16.25 -2.77 6.36
C ASN A 117 -15.84 -2.11 7.67
N ASN A 118 -14.75 -2.54 8.30
CA ASN A 118 -14.27 -2.03 9.58
C ASN A 118 -12.98 -1.22 9.46
N LEU A 119 -12.54 -0.92 8.25
CA LEU A 119 -11.26 -0.22 8.03
C LEU A 119 -11.22 1.13 8.74
N SER A 120 -12.35 1.84 8.80
CA SER A 120 -12.40 3.16 9.44
C SER A 120 -12.10 3.13 10.94
N ASN A 121 -12.15 1.95 11.58
CA ASN A 121 -11.79 1.79 12.99
C ASN A 121 -10.28 1.68 13.20
N TYR A 122 -9.52 1.50 12.12
CA TYR A 122 -8.07 1.26 12.18
C TYR A 122 -7.27 2.37 11.52
N VAL A 123 -7.79 2.94 10.42
CA VAL A 123 -7.04 3.86 9.57
C VAL A 123 -7.85 5.13 9.31
N ILE A 124 -7.15 6.20 8.92
CA ILE A 124 -7.80 7.45 8.54
C ILE A 124 -8.70 7.25 7.32
N GLN A 125 -9.67 8.14 7.16
CA GLN A 125 -10.70 8.00 6.13
C GLN A 125 -10.12 7.86 4.72
N ARG A 126 -9.13 8.66 4.38
CA ARG A 126 -8.50 8.62 3.04
C ARG A 126 -7.91 7.24 2.74
N LEU A 127 -7.24 6.64 3.72
CA LEU A 127 -6.67 5.31 3.57
C LEU A 127 -7.77 4.24 3.52
N ALA A 128 -8.79 4.37 4.35
CA ALA A 128 -9.92 3.43 4.32
C ALA A 128 -10.60 3.43 2.94
N LEU A 129 -10.79 4.60 2.33
CA LEU A 129 -11.38 4.71 0.99
C LEU A 129 -10.47 4.06 -0.06
N ARG A 130 -9.16 4.34 0.01
CA ARG A 130 -8.19 3.74 -0.92
C ARG A 130 -8.21 2.22 -0.84
N LEU A 131 -8.21 1.67 0.37
CA LEU A 131 -8.20 0.22 0.57
C LEU A 131 -9.52 -0.43 0.16
N THR A 132 -10.63 0.25 0.38
CA THR A 132 -11.93 -0.22 -0.10
C THR A 132 -11.95 -0.29 -1.63
N CYS A 133 -11.42 0.71 -2.30
CA CYS A 133 -11.29 0.71 -3.76
C CYS A 133 -10.35 -0.39 -4.24
N ALA A 134 -9.26 -0.61 -3.51
CA ALA A 134 -8.32 -1.69 -3.85
C ALA A 134 -9.00 -3.06 -3.75
N TYR A 135 -9.77 -3.28 -2.70
CA TYR A 135 -10.52 -4.53 -2.54
C TYR A 135 -11.53 -4.73 -3.66
N ARG A 136 -12.26 -3.68 -4.04
CA ARG A 136 -13.20 -3.74 -5.16
C ARG A 136 -12.49 -4.04 -6.48
N ALA A 137 -11.34 -3.42 -6.71
CA ALA A 137 -10.52 -3.71 -7.89
C ALA A 137 -10.07 -5.17 -7.90
N TYR A 138 -9.69 -5.69 -6.74
CA TYR A 138 -9.31 -7.09 -6.59
C TYR A 138 -10.46 -8.02 -6.99
N THR A 139 -11.67 -7.77 -6.51
CA THR A 139 -12.82 -8.64 -6.79
C THR A 139 -13.36 -8.49 -8.20
N SER A 140 -13.25 -7.32 -8.82
CA SER A 140 -13.80 -7.05 -10.16
C SER A 140 -12.81 -7.27 -11.29
N GLY A 141 -11.53 -7.45 -10.99
CA GLY A 141 -10.50 -7.57 -12.01
C GLY A 141 -10.07 -6.24 -12.64
N ALA A 142 -10.47 -5.12 -12.05
CA ALA A 142 -10.20 -3.79 -12.60
C ALA A 142 -8.96 -3.16 -11.97
N VAL A 143 -8.48 -2.07 -12.59
CA VAL A 143 -7.51 -1.15 -12.01
C VAL A 143 -8.21 0.18 -11.82
N THR A 144 -8.02 0.83 -10.68
CA THR A 144 -8.73 2.06 -10.36
C THR A 144 -7.76 3.22 -10.16
N TYR A 145 -8.00 4.31 -10.87
CA TYR A 145 -7.32 5.58 -10.65
C TYR A 145 -8.07 6.38 -9.60
N LEU A 146 -7.36 6.85 -8.59
CA LEU A 146 -7.93 7.65 -7.50
C LEU A 146 -7.21 8.98 -7.38
N GLU A 147 -7.89 9.94 -6.75
CA GLU A 147 -7.29 11.17 -6.27
C GLU A 147 -7.73 11.33 -4.81
N HIS A 148 -6.77 11.38 -3.90
CA HIS A 148 -7.00 11.45 -2.44
C HIS A 148 -7.92 10.32 -1.94
N GLY A 149 -7.74 9.12 -2.47
CA GLY A 149 -8.50 7.94 -2.07
C GLY A 149 -9.88 7.82 -2.70
N GLN A 150 -10.25 8.74 -3.61
CA GLN A 150 -11.57 8.75 -4.23
C GLN A 150 -11.48 8.61 -5.74
N PRO A 151 -12.37 7.83 -6.35
CA PRO A 151 -12.47 7.79 -7.81
C PRO A 151 -12.79 9.17 -8.35
N ARG A 152 -12.19 9.50 -9.47
CA ARG A 152 -12.51 10.73 -10.17
C ARG A 152 -13.81 10.57 -10.92
N MET A 153 -14.71 11.53 -10.77
CA MET A 153 -16.02 11.50 -11.41
C MET A 153 -16.02 12.36 -12.68
#